data_19f023202fb1c766379323ece3f1dd73
#
_entry.id   19f023202fb1c766379323ece3f1dd73
#
_cell.length_a   1.000
_cell.length_b   1.000
_cell.length_c   1.000
_cell.angle_alpha   90.00
_cell.angle_beta   90.00
_cell.angle_gamma   90.00
#
_symmetry.space_group_name_H-M   'P 1'
#
loop_
_entity.id
_entity.type
_entity.pdbx_description
1 polymer ?
#
loop_
_entity_poly.entity_id
_entity_poly.type
_entity_poly.pdbx_seq_one_letter_code
_entity_poly.pdbx_strand_id
1 'polypeptide(L)'
;MNRLLLSLILLCFNLSAQDEESTKWVATWGDDTNGTGESFKPFKTINKALSVLDSGTIMFRATDFINTYREKVIIDGKENITIKGYEAGNLGNRYIIFDGTTDLSDYDWTNQGGNIFKTTIDKTIWQLFVDGNEMVMARWPNAQFSDKSIYSWDTWAEGDDSNSIIGILVIDNTKSFYSGLDYTLDTAHAILNVGSFRTWNRKIQYSEGSDFFTYDNVPTSQYKDKHHYFFVEGDLNLLDTLNEWYHNPKTGELWLKTDGTNPNNLEIKGKTSTYSFDIKNSKNITIENLFFFSSTIKASSSENIIIQDCNFAFPSTSKRMIGDLGTPEATSIGISGGSNKVNNSTFRRNLFTYTDGDALRVFGDNNKIENNIFQYIDYSVSELPGLMVSFYINGDKNIFTQNTVNDAQASATVVPGERSEFSYNKVTRTGALQSDGSVFQGTRNYVADSKVHHNYIYNTPKLALRYDAPGDDPSAAGQRGKMYNNVAINTSGIMIKGDHHYIVNNTVIGSNKNGMIILDEENSNLNTFTQNNLVDKLSGHRSNSNYEDKDGNGEADYPIPGISSNNWNGWDSVKTGYNDEYSIDNTI
;
A
#
# COMPACT_ATOMS: atom_id res chain seq x y z
N MET A 1 17.46 10.03 -61.99
CA MET A 1 16.25 9.96 -61.14
C MET A 1 15.88 8.53 -60.75
N ASN A 2 16.02 7.53 -61.62
CA ASN A 2 15.58 6.15 -61.31
C ASN A 2 16.46 5.32 -60.34
N ARG A 3 17.71 5.70 -60.10
CA ARG A 3 18.61 4.96 -59.18
C ARG A 3 18.42 5.42 -57.72
N LEU A 4 18.02 6.66 -57.48
CA LEU A 4 17.76 7.18 -56.12
C LEU A 4 16.40 6.66 -55.54
N LEU A 5 15.40 6.45 -56.41
CA LEU A 5 14.09 5.91 -56.01
C LEU A 5 14.16 4.43 -55.59
N LEU A 6 15.02 3.66 -56.28
CA LEU A 6 15.23 2.23 -55.96
C LEU A 6 15.96 2.04 -54.63
N SER A 7 16.90 2.92 -54.30
CA SER A 7 17.62 2.91 -53.01
C SER A 7 16.71 3.30 -51.84
N LEU A 8 15.76 4.25 -52.03
CA LEU A 8 14.80 4.63 -50.98
C LEU A 8 13.76 3.55 -50.74
N ILE A 9 13.32 2.85 -51.78
CA ILE A 9 12.36 1.73 -51.64
C ILE A 9 13.03 0.52 -50.94
N LEU A 10 14.29 0.21 -51.23
CA LEU A 10 15.04 -0.84 -50.50
C LEU A 10 15.31 -0.47 -49.04
N LEU A 11 15.54 0.83 -48.71
CA LEU A 11 15.70 1.26 -47.33
C LEU A 11 14.41 1.17 -46.51
N CYS A 12 13.25 1.49 -47.13
CA CYS A 12 11.93 1.34 -46.47
C CYS A 12 11.55 -0.14 -46.24
N PHE A 13 11.91 -1.06 -47.15
CA PHE A 13 11.65 -2.48 -46.95
C PHE A 13 12.56 -3.12 -45.89
N ASN A 14 13.79 -2.63 -45.72
CA ASN A 14 14.68 -3.15 -44.68
C ASN A 14 14.32 -2.64 -43.28
N LEU A 15 13.67 -1.48 -43.14
CA LEU A 15 13.18 -0.99 -41.83
C LEU A 15 11.94 -1.73 -41.35
N SER A 16 11.07 -2.19 -42.26
CA SER A 16 9.88 -2.97 -41.89
C SER A 16 10.18 -4.46 -41.61
N ALA A 17 11.24 -5.03 -42.22
CA ALA A 17 11.63 -6.41 -41.99
C ALA A 17 12.40 -6.63 -40.66
N GLN A 18 13.05 -5.60 -40.12
CA GLN A 18 13.71 -5.71 -38.82
C GLN A 18 12.73 -5.70 -37.64
N ASP A 19 11.58 -5.02 -37.76
CA ASP A 19 10.56 -4.99 -36.70
C ASP A 19 9.74 -6.30 -36.61
N GLU A 20 9.52 -7.01 -37.70
CA GLU A 20 8.78 -8.28 -37.67
C GLU A 20 9.61 -9.45 -37.11
N GLU A 21 10.93 -9.48 -37.30
CA GLU A 21 11.80 -10.52 -36.74
C GLU A 21 11.97 -10.42 -35.23
N SER A 22 11.80 -9.25 -34.64
CA SER A 22 11.92 -9.02 -33.20
C SER A 22 10.63 -9.25 -32.40
N THR A 23 9.51 -9.55 -33.05
CA THR A 23 8.23 -9.78 -32.39
C THR A 23 7.90 -11.26 -32.27
N LYS A 24 7.51 -11.71 -31.06
CA LYS A 24 6.98 -13.04 -30.80
C LYS A 24 5.55 -12.96 -30.27
N TRP A 25 4.74 -13.89 -30.71
CA TRP A 25 3.33 -13.97 -30.32
C TRP A 25 3.08 -15.14 -29.37
N VAL A 26 2.23 -14.88 -28.36
CA VAL A 26 1.79 -15.84 -27.36
C VAL A 26 0.26 -15.91 -27.38
N ALA A 27 -0.29 -17.11 -27.25
CA ALA A 27 -1.74 -17.33 -27.18
C ALA A 27 -2.08 -18.49 -26.25
N THR A 28 -3.24 -18.44 -25.60
CA THR A 28 -3.73 -19.55 -24.75
C THR A 28 -3.86 -20.86 -25.51
N TRP A 29 -4.14 -20.81 -26.82
CA TRP A 29 -4.21 -21.94 -27.73
C TRP A 29 -2.88 -22.24 -28.46
N GLY A 30 -1.82 -21.49 -28.16
CA GLY A 30 -0.51 -21.68 -28.79
C GLY A 30 0.16 -22.99 -28.42
N ASP A 31 1.31 -23.27 -29.07
CA ASP A 31 2.06 -24.50 -28.89
C ASP A 31 3.56 -24.20 -28.70
N ASP A 32 4.10 -24.59 -27.55
CA ASP A 32 5.52 -24.34 -27.21
C ASP A 32 6.48 -25.34 -27.91
N THR A 33 5.96 -26.46 -28.43
CA THR A 33 6.74 -27.48 -29.13
C THR A 33 6.82 -27.20 -30.63
N ASN A 34 5.67 -26.90 -31.24
CA ASN A 34 5.55 -26.72 -32.67
C ASN A 34 5.34 -25.26 -33.10
N GLY A 35 5.07 -24.37 -32.17
CA GLY A 35 4.92 -22.92 -32.43
C GLY A 35 6.21 -22.30 -32.93
N THR A 36 6.09 -21.26 -33.75
CA THR A 36 7.22 -20.47 -34.27
C THR A 36 7.30 -19.09 -33.64
N GLY A 37 6.28 -18.72 -32.87
CA GLY A 37 6.13 -17.38 -32.30
C GLY A 37 5.62 -16.35 -33.31
N GLU A 38 5.19 -16.75 -34.49
CA GLU A 38 4.47 -15.90 -35.45
C GLU A 38 2.99 -15.79 -35.06
N SER A 39 2.32 -14.72 -35.50
CA SER A 39 0.94 -14.43 -35.06
C SER A 39 -0.07 -15.55 -35.44
N PHE A 40 0.19 -16.31 -36.49
CA PHE A 40 -0.65 -17.44 -36.90
C PHE A 40 -0.19 -18.79 -36.32
N LYS A 41 0.99 -18.84 -35.69
CA LYS A 41 1.57 -20.01 -35.06
C LYS A 41 2.26 -19.64 -33.74
N PRO A 42 1.50 -19.08 -32.78
CA PRO A 42 2.06 -18.49 -31.57
C PRO A 42 2.60 -19.56 -30.61
N PHE A 43 3.46 -19.14 -29.68
CA PHE A 43 3.80 -19.95 -28.53
C PHE A 43 2.63 -19.96 -27.53
N LYS A 44 2.62 -20.96 -26.66
CA LYS A 44 1.63 -21.06 -25.58
C LYS A 44 2.02 -20.20 -24.39
N THR A 45 3.31 -20.11 -24.07
CA THR A 45 3.82 -19.45 -22.88
C THR A 45 4.78 -18.30 -23.21
N ILE A 46 4.79 -17.31 -22.32
CA ILE A 46 5.76 -16.20 -22.39
C ILE A 46 7.18 -16.73 -22.14
N ASN A 47 7.34 -17.67 -21.21
CA ASN A 47 8.65 -18.27 -20.95
C ASN A 47 9.25 -18.91 -22.20
N LYS A 48 8.44 -19.54 -23.05
CA LYS A 48 8.91 -20.06 -24.34
C LYS A 48 9.32 -18.93 -25.28
N ALA A 49 8.53 -17.87 -25.38
CA ALA A 49 8.89 -16.70 -26.18
C ALA A 49 10.20 -16.07 -25.70
N LEU A 50 10.37 -15.89 -24.39
CA LEU A 50 11.61 -15.38 -23.77
C LEU A 50 12.82 -16.29 -24.02
N SER A 51 12.62 -17.60 -24.17
CA SER A 51 13.71 -18.54 -24.42
C SER A 51 14.33 -18.42 -25.82
N VAL A 52 13.61 -17.82 -26.76
CA VAL A 52 14.03 -17.67 -28.16
C VAL A 52 14.19 -16.21 -28.60
N LEU A 53 13.91 -15.26 -27.69
CA LEU A 53 13.99 -13.84 -27.94
C LEU A 53 15.13 -13.23 -27.09
N ASP A 54 16.13 -12.68 -27.72
CA ASP A 54 17.20 -11.97 -27.02
C ASP A 54 16.82 -10.53 -26.72
N SER A 55 16.13 -9.87 -27.65
CA SER A 55 15.53 -8.54 -27.50
C SER A 55 14.31 -8.42 -28.41
N GLY A 56 13.37 -7.53 -28.08
CA GLY A 56 12.19 -7.25 -28.89
C GLY A 56 10.88 -7.32 -28.11
N THR A 57 9.80 -7.60 -28.82
CA THR A 57 8.44 -7.52 -28.26
C THR A 57 7.75 -8.87 -28.20
N ILE A 58 7.10 -9.15 -27.07
CA ILE A 58 6.18 -10.27 -26.90
C ILE A 58 4.76 -9.71 -26.92
N MET A 59 3.98 -10.13 -27.91
CA MET A 59 2.58 -9.74 -28.12
C MET A 59 1.64 -10.92 -27.84
N PHE A 60 0.41 -10.63 -27.46
CA PHE A 60 -0.61 -11.64 -27.25
C PHE A 60 -1.53 -11.77 -28.47
N ARG A 61 -1.91 -13.00 -28.80
CA ARG A 61 -2.94 -13.30 -29.80
C ARG A 61 -4.20 -13.73 -29.06
N ALA A 62 -5.05 -12.78 -28.75
CA ALA A 62 -6.30 -13.05 -28.07
C ALA A 62 -7.40 -13.46 -29.06
N THR A 63 -8.10 -14.56 -28.78
CA THR A 63 -9.30 -15.00 -29.49
C THR A 63 -10.57 -14.58 -28.76
N ASP A 64 -10.52 -14.61 -27.43
CA ASP A 64 -11.64 -14.34 -26.57
C ASP A 64 -11.55 -12.93 -25.97
N PHE A 65 -12.65 -12.47 -25.37
CA PHE A 65 -12.70 -11.22 -24.63
C PHE A 65 -11.74 -11.25 -23.42
N ILE A 66 -11.67 -12.39 -22.72
CA ILE A 66 -10.77 -12.65 -21.59
C ILE A 66 -9.82 -13.78 -21.96
N ASN A 67 -8.52 -13.55 -21.80
CA ASN A 67 -7.47 -14.52 -22.03
C ASN A 67 -6.62 -14.65 -20.77
N THR A 68 -6.75 -15.78 -20.07
CA THR A 68 -6.14 -15.99 -18.75
C THR A 68 -4.88 -16.82 -18.84
N TYR A 69 -3.82 -16.33 -18.22
CA TYR A 69 -2.51 -16.97 -18.08
C TYR A 69 -2.24 -17.22 -16.58
N ARG A 70 -1.81 -18.45 -16.24
CA ARG A 70 -1.44 -18.87 -14.88
C ARG A 70 0.02 -19.30 -14.78
N GLU A 71 0.82 -18.93 -15.76
CA GLU A 71 2.27 -19.18 -15.72
C GLU A 71 3.00 -18.18 -14.82
N LYS A 72 4.09 -18.63 -14.23
CA LYS A 72 5.09 -17.75 -13.62
C LYS A 72 6.11 -17.38 -14.68
N VAL A 73 6.10 -16.12 -15.09
CA VAL A 73 7.03 -15.56 -16.08
C VAL A 73 8.35 -15.19 -15.39
N ILE A 74 9.44 -15.75 -15.88
CA ILE A 74 10.80 -15.49 -15.38
C ILE A 74 11.59 -14.72 -16.42
N ILE A 75 11.94 -13.47 -16.09
CA ILE A 75 12.77 -12.60 -16.91
C ILE A 75 14.12 -12.46 -16.20
N ASP A 76 15.10 -13.28 -16.56
CA ASP A 76 16.40 -13.31 -15.92
C ASP A 76 17.52 -13.07 -16.94
N GLY A 77 18.35 -12.05 -16.69
CA GLY A 77 19.47 -11.69 -17.57
C GLY A 77 19.05 -11.20 -18.95
N LYS A 78 17.82 -10.65 -19.09
CA LYS A 78 17.29 -10.16 -20.38
C LYS A 78 17.44 -8.65 -20.51
N GLU A 79 17.59 -8.21 -21.76
CA GLU A 79 17.66 -6.79 -22.09
C GLU A 79 16.72 -6.43 -23.24
N ASN A 80 16.17 -5.20 -23.18
CA ASN A 80 15.34 -4.64 -24.26
C ASN A 80 14.13 -5.52 -24.63
N ILE A 81 13.39 -6.00 -23.63
CA ILE A 81 12.18 -6.80 -23.79
C ILE A 81 10.95 -5.96 -23.48
N THR A 82 9.99 -5.97 -24.38
CA THR A 82 8.63 -5.42 -24.14
C THR A 82 7.62 -6.57 -24.13
N ILE A 83 6.80 -6.65 -23.08
CA ILE A 83 5.65 -7.57 -23.00
C ILE A 83 4.39 -6.70 -22.99
N LYS A 84 3.61 -6.80 -24.05
CA LYS A 84 2.54 -5.85 -24.33
C LYS A 84 1.19 -6.54 -24.57
N GLY A 85 0.20 -6.17 -23.74
CA GLY A 85 -1.20 -6.50 -23.96
C GLY A 85 -1.87 -5.57 -24.99
N TYR A 86 -3.19 -5.64 -25.12
CA TYR A 86 -3.95 -4.80 -26.02
C TYR A 86 -4.23 -3.43 -25.40
N GLU A 87 -4.14 -2.38 -26.22
CA GLU A 87 -4.62 -1.05 -25.83
C GLU A 87 -6.15 -1.00 -25.80
N ALA A 88 -6.70 -0.32 -24.81
CA ALA A 88 -8.14 -0.07 -24.72
C ALA A 88 -8.66 0.60 -25.99
N GLY A 89 -9.72 0.05 -26.57
CA GLY A 89 -10.31 0.54 -27.81
C GLY A 89 -9.82 -0.11 -29.09
N ASN A 90 -8.71 -0.85 -29.08
CA ASN A 90 -8.26 -1.66 -30.21
C ASN A 90 -8.82 -3.08 -30.08
N LEU A 91 -9.50 -3.57 -31.11
CA LEU A 91 -10.08 -4.92 -31.20
C LEU A 91 -11.09 -5.31 -30.10
N GLY A 92 -11.84 -4.33 -29.54
CA GLY A 92 -12.97 -4.59 -28.66
C GLY A 92 -12.58 -5.06 -27.26
N ASN A 93 -11.78 -4.25 -26.53
CA ASN A 93 -11.48 -4.44 -25.09
C ASN A 93 -11.09 -5.86 -24.67
N ARG A 94 -10.10 -6.44 -25.32
CA ARG A 94 -9.60 -7.76 -24.93
C ARG A 94 -8.64 -7.66 -23.77
N TYR A 95 -8.89 -8.45 -22.72
CA TYR A 95 -8.06 -8.47 -21.51
C TYR A 95 -7.09 -9.66 -21.53
N ILE A 96 -5.83 -9.36 -21.25
CA ILE A 96 -4.80 -10.37 -20.97
C ILE A 96 -4.61 -10.39 -19.46
N ILE A 97 -5.07 -11.47 -18.82
CA ILE A 97 -5.13 -11.61 -17.37
C ILE A 97 -4.05 -12.59 -16.90
N PHE A 98 -3.19 -12.14 -16.00
CA PHE A 98 -2.31 -12.98 -15.20
C PHE A 98 -2.99 -13.28 -13.88
N ASP A 99 -3.44 -14.52 -13.72
CA ASP A 99 -4.29 -14.97 -12.61
C ASP A 99 -3.46 -15.80 -11.61
N GLY A 100 -3.33 -15.30 -10.38
CA GLY A 100 -2.64 -15.99 -9.28
C GLY A 100 -3.47 -17.05 -8.58
N THR A 101 -4.68 -17.33 -9.07
CA THR A 101 -5.61 -18.27 -8.46
C THR A 101 -5.63 -19.62 -9.18
N THR A 102 -6.15 -20.61 -8.47
CA THR A 102 -6.57 -21.91 -9.03
C THR A 102 -8.09 -21.98 -9.00
N ASP A 103 -8.67 -22.55 -10.05
CA ASP A 103 -10.11 -22.81 -10.12
C ASP A 103 -10.47 -23.94 -9.14
N LEU A 104 -11.49 -23.71 -8.34
CA LEU A 104 -12.02 -24.63 -7.34
C LEU A 104 -13.50 -24.96 -7.61
N SER A 105 -14.04 -24.58 -8.76
CA SER A 105 -15.46 -24.78 -9.11
C SER A 105 -15.82 -26.26 -9.33
N ASP A 106 -14.85 -27.10 -9.66
CA ASP A 106 -15.05 -28.55 -9.89
C ASP A 106 -15.09 -29.39 -8.60
N TYR A 107 -14.84 -28.79 -7.43
CA TYR A 107 -14.93 -29.50 -6.16
C TYR A 107 -16.39 -29.60 -5.70
N ASP A 108 -16.78 -30.79 -5.23
CA ASP A 108 -18.14 -31.04 -4.72
C ASP A 108 -18.34 -30.43 -3.32
N TRP A 109 -19.24 -29.47 -3.22
CA TRP A 109 -19.62 -28.85 -1.98
C TRP A 109 -20.82 -29.53 -1.35
N THR A 110 -20.76 -29.76 -0.05
CA THR A 110 -21.85 -30.35 0.76
C THR A 110 -22.37 -29.34 1.76
N ASN A 111 -23.69 -29.23 1.85
CA ASN A 111 -24.37 -28.37 2.80
C ASN A 111 -24.26 -28.94 4.22
N GLN A 112 -23.75 -28.15 5.15
CA GLN A 112 -23.59 -28.50 6.57
C GLN A 112 -24.69 -27.93 7.46
N GLY A 113 -25.67 -27.24 6.87
CA GLY A 113 -26.73 -26.50 7.58
C GLY A 113 -26.37 -25.01 7.71
N GLY A 114 -27.38 -24.16 7.99
CA GLY A 114 -27.18 -22.73 8.21
C GLY A 114 -26.53 -21.96 7.04
N ASN A 115 -26.71 -22.45 5.81
CA ASN A 115 -26.07 -21.91 4.60
C ASN A 115 -24.53 -22.02 4.60
N ILE A 116 -23.98 -22.90 5.41
CA ILE A 116 -22.56 -23.22 5.43
C ILE A 116 -22.33 -24.45 4.55
N PHE A 117 -21.35 -24.34 3.67
CA PHE A 117 -20.96 -25.40 2.76
C PHE A 117 -19.50 -25.78 2.99
N LYS A 118 -19.20 -27.05 2.76
CA LYS A 118 -17.87 -27.64 2.94
C LYS A 118 -17.47 -28.44 1.72
N THR A 119 -16.20 -28.34 1.39
CA THR A 119 -15.51 -29.25 0.47
C THR A 119 -14.12 -29.60 1.01
N THR A 120 -13.42 -30.49 0.31
CA THR A 120 -12.00 -30.81 0.59
C THR A 120 -11.19 -30.58 -0.68
N ILE A 121 -10.17 -29.76 -0.58
CA ILE A 121 -9.29 -29.41 -1.69
C ILE A 121 -7.87 -29.94 -1.48
N ASP A 122 -7.17 -30.19 -2.58
CA ASP A 122 -5.75 -30.63 -2.58
C ASP A 122 -4.77 -29.45 -2.73
N LYS A 123 -5.26 -28.22 -2.65
CA LYS A 123 -4.47 -26.99 -2.79
C LYS A 123 -4.41 -26.24 -1.47
N THR A 124 -3.29 -25.60 -1.21
CA THR A 124 -3.18 -24.63 -0.13
C THR A 124 -3.49 -23.26 -0.67
N ILE A 125 -4.55 -22.65 -0.17
CA ILE A 125 -5.01 -21.32 -0.59
C ILE A 125 -4.99 -20.36 0.61
N TRP A 126 -4.77 -19.07 0.34
CA TRP A 126 -4.74 -18.06 1.40
C TRP A 126 -5.61 -16.83 1.09
N GLN A 127 -6.38 -16.87 0.01
CA GLN A 127 -7.43 -15.92 -0.34
C GLN A 127 -8.47 -16.65 -1.18
N LEU A 128 -9.75 -16.38 -0.95
CA LEU A 128 -10.85 -17.02 -1.65
C LEU A 128 -11.68 -15.98 -2.41
N PHE A 129 -12.08 -16.32 -3.62
CA PHE A 129 -12.93 -15.50 -4.47
C PHE A 129 -14.16 -16.30 -4.90
N VAL A 130 -15.31 -15.64 -4.87
CA VAL A 130 -16.59 -16.16 -5.38
C VAL A 130 -17.11 -15.15 -6.42
N ASP A 131 -17.32 -15.62 -7.64
CA ASP A 131 -17.73 -14.77 -8.77
C ASP A 131 -16.88 -13.50 -8.91
N GLY A 132 -15.57 -13.64 -8.70
CA GLY A 132 -14.58 -12.55 -8.77
C GLY A 132 -14.53 -11.62 -7.56
N ASN A 133 -15.38 -11.80 -6.54
CA ASN A 133 -15.38 -11.02 -5.30
C ASN A 133 -14.55 -11.72 -4.22
N GLU A 134 -13.73 -10.97 -3.52
CA GLU A 134 -12.97 -11.48 -2.37
C GLU A 134 -13.90 -11.82 -1.21
N MET A 135 -13.70 -12.99 -0.61
CA MET A 135 -14.39 -13.44 0.58
C MET A 135 -13.59 -13.08 1.83
N VAL A 136 -14.28 -12.76 2.90
CA VAL A 136 -13.66 -12.41 4.18
C VAL A 136 -13.27 -13.69 4.93
N MET A 137 -12.05 -13.73 5.46
CA MET A 137 -11.66 -14.78 6.40
C MET A 137 -12.60 -14.76 7.60
N ALA A 138 -13.14 -15.91 8.00
CA ALA A 138 -14.02 -16.03 9.17
C ALA A 138 -13.41 -15.27 10.35
N ARG A 139 -14.10 -14.24 10.85
CA ARG A 139 -13.55 -13.27 11.81
C ARG A 139 -14.57 -12.76 12.83
N TRP A 140 -14.06 -12.24 13.92
CA TRP A 140 -14.82 -11.47 14.88
C TRP A 140 -14.03 -10.22 15.32
N PRO A 141 -14.65 -9.01 15.38
CA PRO A 141 -16.00 -8.68 14.91
C PRO A 141 -16.13 -8.80 13.38
N ASN A 142 -17.37 -9.00 12.92
CA ASN A 142 -17.68 -9.18 11.52
C ASN A 142 -17.42 -7.91 10.70
N ALA A 143 -16.94 -8.08 9.48
CA ALA A 143 -16.72 -7.01 8.51
C ALA A 143 -16.88 -7.54 7.08
N GLN A 144 -17.17 -6.67 6.13
CA GLN A 144 -17.42 -7.05 4.74
C GLN A 144 -16.67 -6.15 3.76
N PHE A 145 -16.27 -6.72 2.62
CA PHE A 145 -15.75 -5.93 1.50
C PHE A 145 -16.86 -5.19 0.74
N SER A 146 -18.05 -5.79 0.68
CA SER A 146 -19.18 -5.28 -0.10
C SER A 146 -19.72 -3.93 0.39
N ASP A 147 -19.75 -3.72 1.69
CA ASP A 147 -20.20 -2.47 2.33
C ASP A 147 -19.04 -1.58 2.78
N LYS A 148 -17.80 -2.01 2.54
CA LYS A 148 -16.57 -1.32 2.95
C LYS A 148 -16.34 -1.26 4.47
N SER A 149 -17.11 -1.96 5.27
CA SER A 149 -16.98 -1.97 6.73
C SER A 149 -15.60 -2.50 7.17
N ILE A 150 -14.97 -3.35 6.36
CA ILE A 150 -13.63 -3.87 6.62
C ILE A 150 -12.55 -2.77 6.71
N TYR A 151 -12.83 -1.57 6.18
CA TYR A 151 -11.95 -0.40 6.26
C TYR A 151 -12.33 0.56 7.40
N SER A 152 -13.21 0.15 8.33
CA SER A 152 -13.68 0.98 9.44
C SER A 152 -13.21 0.45 10.80
N TRP A 153 -12.88 1.35 11.71
CA TRP A 153 -12.66 1.05 13.13
C TRP A 153 -13.88 0.39 13.80
N ASP A 154 -15.08 0.65 13.32
CA ASP A 154 -16.31 0.11 13.88
C ASP A 154 -16.39 -1.41 13.82
N THR A 155 -15.53 -2.04 13.04
CA THR A 155 -15.39 -3.50 12.90
C THR A 155 -14.13 -4.04 13.60
N TRP A 156 -13.56 -3.28 14.50
CA TRP A 156 -12.51 -3.70 15.41
C TRP A 156 -13.06 -3.72 16.84
N ALA A 157 -12.63 -4.68 17.63
CA ALA A 157 -12.92 -4.72 19.05
C ALA A 157 -11.90 -3.87 19.81
N GLU A 158 -12.28 -3.40 20.99
CA GLU A 158 -11.37 -2.76 21.93
C GLU A 158 -11.00 -3.73 23.06
N GLY A 159 -9.81 -3.57 23.60
CA GLY A 159 -9.31 -4.35 24.72
C GLY A 159 -8.19 -3.65 25.44
N ASP A 160 -7.66 -4.25 26.48
CA ASP A 160 -6.55 -3.71 27.27
C ASP A 160 -5.44 -4.76 27.42
N ASP A 161 -4.24 -4.44 26.95
CA ASP A 161 -3.04 -5.24 27.15
C ASP A 161 -1.92 -4.46 27.88
N SER A 162 -2.26 -3.30 28.48
CA SER A 162 -1.31 -2.36 29.07
C SER A 162 -0.47 -2.95 30.21
N ASN A 163 -1.04 -3.92 30.92
CA ASN A 163 -0.37 -4.61 32.03
C ASN A 163 0.21 -5.98 31.63
N SER A 164 0.16 -6.33 30.36
CA SER A 164 0.50 -7.67 29.92
C SER A 164 1.99 -7.85 29.67
N ILE A 165 2.69 -8.42 30.66
CA ILE A 165 4.06 -8.93 30.50
C ILE A 165 4.07 -10.22 29.66
N ILE A 166 2.98 -10.96 29.62
CA ILE A 166 2.88 -12.32 29.04
C ILE A 166 1.97 -12.41 27.82
N GLY A 167 1.54 -11.29 27.22
CA GLY A 167 0.64 -11.32 26.07
C GLY A 167 -0.78 -11.75 26.44
N ILE A 168 -1.42 -11.00 27.30
CA ILE A 168 -2.85 -11.12 27.63
C ILE A 168 -3.55 -9.85 27.12
N LEU A 169 -4.62 -10.02 26.36
CA LEU A 169 -5.51 -8.91 26.01
C LEU A 169 -6.86 -9.17 26.69
N VAL A 170 -7.29 -8.22 27.54
CA VAL A 170 -8.61 -8.20 28.16
C VAL A 170 -9.56 -7.43 27.26
N ILE A 171 -10.72 -8.03 26.95
CA ILE A 171 -11.67 -7.48 26.00
C ILE A 171 -12.55 -6.45 26.71
N ASP A 172 -12.72 -5.26 26.15
CA ASP A 172 -13.61 -4.23 26.70
C ASP A 172 -15.06 -4.53 26.31
N ASN A 173 -15.77 -5.17 27.22
CA ASN A 173 -17.18 -5.53 27.05
C ASN A 173 -18.12 -4.33 26.89
N THR A 174 -17.72 -3.15 27.33
CA THR A 174 -18.58 -1.96 27.26
C THR A 174 -18.58 -1.32 25.88
N LYS A 175 -17.50 -1.50 25.13
CA LYS A 175 -17.30 -0.88 23.81
C LYS A 175 -17.47 -1.87 22.66
N SER A 176 -17.19 -3.14 22.89
CA SER A 176 -17.15 -4.15 21.84
C SER A 176 -18.41 -4.98 21.68
N PHE A 177 -19.49 -4.69 22.42
CA PHE A 177 -20.71 -5.52 22.45
C PHE A 177 -20.44 -7.00 22.71
N TYR A 178 -19.38 -7.29 23.42
CA TYR A 178 -18.89 -8.62 23.65
C TYR A 178 -19.55 -9.22 24.89
N SER A 179 -20.29 -10.31 24.72
CA SER A 179 -20.90 -11.06 25.81
C SER A 179 -20.18 -12.36 26.17
N GLY A 180 -18.96 -12.56 25.62
CA GLY A 180 -18.27 -13.83 25.59
C GLY A 180 -18.60 -14.59 24.29
N LEU A 181 -17.62 -15.27 23.73
CA LEU A 181 -17.87 -16.25 22.66
C LEU A 181 -18.22 -17.57 23.31
N ASP A 182 -19.30 -18.21 22.85
CA ASP A 182 -19.80 -19.49 23.39
C ASP A 182 -18.98 -20.70 22.89
N TYR A 183 -17.70 -20.47 22.52
CA TYR A 183 -16.81 -21.49 21.99
C TYR A 183 -15.35 -21.15 22.22
N THR A 184 -14.51 -22.16 22.23
CA THR A 184 -13.04 -22.02 22.28
C THR A 184 -12.46 -21.74 20.89
N LEU A 185 -11.43 -20.93 20.80
CA LEU A 185 -10.69 -20.66 19.56
C LEU A 185 -9.31 -21.33 19.63
N ASP A 186 -9.11 -22.37 18.82
CA ASP A 186 -7.88 -23.17 18.83
C ASP A 186 -6.92 -22.83 17.69
N THR A 187 -7.44 -22.32 16.57
CA THR A 187 -6.68 -22.02 15.36
C THR A 187 -6.54 -20.54 15.06
N ALA A 188 -7.31 -19.71 15.76
CA ALA A 188 -7.41 -18.27 15.54
C ALA A 188 -6.08 -17.55 15.77
N HIS A 189 -5.97 -16.44 15.08
CA HIS A 189 -4.94 -15.44 15.33
C HIS A 189 -5.60 -14.06 15.44
N ALA A 190 -4.91 -13.14 16.10
CA ALA A 190 -5.35 -11.78 16.28
C ALA A 190 -4.46 -10.80 15.52
N ILE A 191 -5.09 -9.79 14.94
CA ILE A 191 -4.45 -8.58 14.46
C ILE A 191 -4.52 -7.59 15.62
N LEU A 192 -3.36 -7.30 16.21
CA LEU A 192 -3.21 -6.54 17.45
C LEU A 192 -2.70 -5.14 17.16
N ASN A 193 -3.58 -4.16 17.10
CA ASN A 193 -3.24 -2.75 17.00
C ASN A 193 -3.20 -2.13 18.40
N VAL A 194 -2.23 -2.55 19.17
CA VAL A 194 -2.06 -2.19 20.58
C VAL A 194 -0.92 -1.20 20.82
N GLY A 195 -0.28 -0.73 19.76
CA GLY A 195 0.83 0.20 19.84
C GLY A 195 0.68 1.41 18.91
N SER A 196 1.50 2.44 19.14
CA SER A 196 1.61 3.56 18.23
C SER A 196 2.30 3.12 16.93
N PHE A 197 1.72 3.38 15.76
CA PHE A 197 2.23 3.06 14.42
C PHE A 197 2.64 1.60 14.16
N ARG A 198 2.26 0.67 15.04
CA ARG A 198 2.60 -0.75 14.94
C ARG A 198 1.38 -1.63 15.13
N THR A 199 1.35 -2.68 14.35
CA THR A 199 0.36 -3.77 14.44
C THR A 199 1.12 -5.08 14.47
N TRP A 200 0.64 -6.06 15.22
CA TRP A 200 1.23 -7.38 15.33
C TRP A 200 0.21 -8.46 15.00
N ASN A 201 0.66 -9.52 14.35
CA ASN A 201 -0.12 -10.72 14.10
C ASN A 201 0.35 -11.80 15.06
N ARG A 202 -0.54 -12.37 15.87
CA ARG A 202 -0.17 -13.42 16.81
C ARG A 202 -1.24 -14.49 16.84
N LYS A 203 -0.78 -15.74 16.96
CA LYS A 203 -1.66 -16.83 17.31
C LYS A 203 -2.20 -16.59 18.71
N ILE A 204 -3.48 -16.86 18.91
CA ILE A 204 -4.14 -16.69 20.21
C ILE A 204 -4.59 -18.01 20.82
N GLN A 205 -4.89 -17.97 22.11
CA GLN A 205 -5.62 -18.99 22.84
C GLN A 205 -6.79 -18.32 23.55
N TYR A 206 -7.99 -18.75 23.25
CA TYR A 206 -9.22 -18.25 23.86
C TYR A 206 -10.06 -19.41 24.35
N SER A 207 -10.50 -19.35 25.61
CA SER A 207 -11.41 -20.32 26.19
C SER A 207 -12.83 -19.77 26.20
N GLU A 208 -13.80 -20.64 25.96
CA GLU A 208 -15.21 -20.31 26.00
C GLU A 208 -15.58 -19.47 27.23
N GLY A 209 -16.33 -18.38 27.00
CA GLY A 209 -16.82 -17.48 28.04
C GLY A 209 -15.78 -16.58 28.70
N SER A 210 -14.50 -16.63 28.27
CA SER A 210 -13.47 -15.74 28.81
C SER A 210 -13.68 -14.29 28.41
N ASP A 211 -13.26 -13.37 29.27
CA ASP A 211 -13.17 -11.94 28.95
C ASP A 211 -11.77 -11.54 28.46
N PHE A 212 -10.89 -12.50 28.19
CA PHE A 212 -9.55 -12.28 27.69
C PHE A 212 -9.10 -13.44 26.79
N PHE A 213 -8.05 -13.17 26.01
CA PHE A 213 -7.26 -14.20 25.34
C PHE A 213 -5.76 -14.00 25.59
N THR A 214 -5.01 -15.06 25.42
CA THR A 214 -3.53 -15.02 25.49
C THR A 214 -2.94 -15.12 24.10
N TYR A 215 -1.75 -14.53 23.91
CA TYR A 215 -1.01 -14.55 22.67
C TYR A 215 0.51 -14.54 22.94
N ASP A 216 1.30 -14.96 21.95
CA ASP A 216 2.76 -14.81 22.05
C ASP A 216 3.12 -13.34 22.16
N ASN A 217 3.91 -13.00 23.17
CA ASN A 217 4.20 -11.61 23.52
C ASN A 217 4.81 -10.86 22.32
N VAL A 218 4.42 -9.60 22.21
CA VAL A 218 5.02 -8.66 21.25
C VAL A 218 6.19 -7.92 21.90
N PRO A 219 7.16 -7.44 21.12
CA PRO A 219 8.28 -6.69 21.68
C PRO A 219 7.78 -5.51 22.51
N THR A 220 8.17 -5.46 23.78
CA THR A 220 7.90 -4.30 24.61
C THR A 220 8.68 -3.11 24.08
N SER A 221 7.99 -2.02 23.83
CA SER A 221 8.60 -0.75 23.45
C SER A 221 7.80 0.38 24.10
N GLN A 222 8.38 1.56 24.16
CA GLN A 222 7.68 2.76 24.64
C GLN A 222 6.41 3.13 23.83
N TYR A 223 6.18 2.41 22.72
CA TYR A 223 5.06 2.64 21.81
C TYR A 223 3.95 1.61 21.95
N LYS A 224 4.16 0.53 22.73
CA LYS A 224 3.10 -0.40 23.11
C LYS A 224 2.13 0.30 24.09
N ASP A 225 0.94 -0.23 24.22
CA ASP A 225 -0.10 0.23 25.16
C ASP A 225 -0.66 1.64 24.87
N LYS A 226 -0.58 2.09 23.62
CA LYS A 226 -1.18 3.37 23.20
C LYS A 226 -2.53 3.24 22.51
N HIS A 227 -2.80 2.07 21.99
CA HIS A 227 -4.05 1.71 21.34
C HIS A 227 -4.40 0.29 21.76
N HIS A 228 -5.68 -0.01 21.75
CA HIS A 228 -6.19 -1.26 22.28
C HIS A 228 -7.22 -1.87 21.34
N TYR A 229 -6.96 -1.75 20.02
CA TYR A 229 -7.85 -2.29 18.99
C TYR A 229 -7.33 -3.61 18.47
N PHE A 230 -8.26 -4.52 18.19
CA PHE A 230 -7.94 -5.82 17.63
C PHE A 230 -9.13 -6.42 16.87
N PHE A 231 -8.87 -7.42 16.07
CA PHE A 231 -9.84 -8.40 15.63
C PHE A 231 -9.20 -9.78 15.62
N VAL A 232 -10.02 -10.82 15.68
CA VAL A 232 -9.57 -12.21 15.60
C VAL A 232 -10.13 -12.86 14.34
N GLU A 233 -9.36 -13.77 13.73
CA GLU A 233 -9.77 -14.46 12.51
C GLU A 233 -9.10 -15.84 12.40
N GLY A 234 -9.53 -16.65 11.43
CA GLY A 234 -8.87 -17.92 11.11
C GLY A 234 -9.25 -19.09 12.00
N ASP A 235 -10.47 -19.09 12.54
CA ASP A 235 -11.06 -20.26 13.21
C ASP A 235 -12.43 -20.59 12.63
N LEU A 236 -12.75 -21.88 12.52
CA LEU A 236 -14.03 -22.33 11.97
C LEU A 236 -15.24 -21.85 12.79
N ASN A 237 -15.09 -21.71 14.10
CA ASN A 237 -16.14 -21.24 14.99
C ASN A 237 -16.52 -19.77 14.74
N LEU A 238 -15.70 -19.02 14.03
CA LEU A 238 -15.97 -17.63 13.61
C LEU A 238 -16.76 -17.54 12.29
N LEU A 239 -17.06 -18.68 11.63
CA LEU A 239 -17.77 -18.71 10.36
C LEU A 239 -19.27 -18.50 10.56
N ASP A 240 -19.70 -17.30 10.86
CA ASP A 240 -21.08 -16.98 11.23
C ASP A 240 -21.78 -15.96 10.30
N THR A 241 -21.06 -15.29 9.45
CA THR A 241 -21.57 -14.21 8.58
C THR A 241 -21.41 -14.53 7.08
N LEU A 242 -22.34 -14.02 6.27
CA LEU A 242 -22.33 -14.15 4.81
C LEU A 242 -20.98 -13.73 4.21
N ASN A 243 -20.52 -14.46 3.20
CA ASN A 243 -19.25 -14.24 2.51
C ASN A 243 -17.99 -14.47 3.36
N GLU A 244 -18.12 -15.13 4.48
CA GLU A 244 -16.99 -15.62 5.23
C GLU A 244 -16.56 -17.01 4.79
N TRP A 245 -15.26 -17.28 4.91
CA TRP A 245 -14.67 -18.56 4.59
C TRP A 245 -13.58 -18.97 5.59
N TYR A 246 -13.34 -20.28 5.66
CA TYR A 246 -12.28 -20.87 6.46
C TYR A 246 -11.61 -22.01 5.69
N HIS A 247 -10.29 -22.10 5.80
CA HIS A 247 -9.50 -23.19 5.23
C HIS A 247 -8.57 -23.79 6.27
N ASN A 248 -8.63 -25.12 6.41
CA ASN A 248 -7.66 -25.86 7.19
C ASN A 248 -6.60 -26.47 6.26
N PRO A 249 -5.39 -25.90 6.20
CA PRO A 249 -4.37 -26.40 5.26
C PRO A 249 -3.83 -27.79 5.60
N LYS A 250 -4.08 -28.31 6.81
CA LYS A 250 -3.65 -29.64 7.22
C LYS A 250 -4.59 -30.75 6.74
N THR A 251 -5.87 -30.47 6.75
CA THR A 251 -6.91 -31.44 6.35
C THR A 251 -7.41 -31.20 4.92
N GLY A 252 -7.12 -30.04 4.35
CA GLY A 252 -7.63 -29.57 3.05
C GLY A 252 -9.09 -29.12 3.11
N GLU A 253 -9.72 -29.09 4.28
CA GLU A 253 -11.11 -28.65 4.42
C GLU A 253 -11.26 -27.18 4.09
N LEU A 254 -12.21 -26.88 3.24
CA LEU A 254 -12.59 -25.54 2.84
C LEU A 254 -14.08 -25.32 3.16
N TRP A 255 -14.38 -24.27 3.86
CA TRP A 255 -15.71 -23.92 4.33
C TRP A 255 -16.08 -22.53 3.83
N LEU A 256 -17.31 -22.34 3.42
CA LEU A 256 -17.85 -21.08 2.91
C LEU A 256 -19.28 -20.89 3.38
N LYS A 257 -19.60 -19.69 3.86
CA LYS A 257 -20.99 -19.30 4.17
C LYS A 257 -21.53 -18.41 3.05
N THR A 258 -22.60 -18.88 2.41
CA THR A 258 -23.30 -18.18 1.33
C THR A 258 -24.66 -17.67 1.78
N ASP A 259 -25.40 -17.02 0.91
CA ASP A 259 -26.80 -16.62 1.09
C ASP A 259 -27.81 -17.81 0.98
N GLY A 260 -27.30 -19.01 0.83
CA GLY A 260 -28.06 -20.24 0.54
C GLY A 260 -27.80 -20.76 -0.88
N THR A 261 -27.16 -19.97 -1.73
CA THR A 261 -26.71 -20.43 -3.05
C THR A 261 -25.66 -21.52 -2.89
N ASN A 262 -25.90 -22.65 -3.55
CA ASN A 262 -24.95 -23.77 -3.53
C ASN A 262 -23.67 -23.39 -4.29
N PRO A 263 -22.49 -23.48 -3.65
CA PRO A 263 -21.21 -23.16 -4.28
C PRO A 263 -20.90 -23.96 -5.55
N ASN A 264 -21.51 -25.13 -5.74
CA ASN A 264 -21.41 -25.89 -7.00
C ASN A 264 -21.96 -25.13 -8.23
N ASN A 265 -22.67 -24.04 -8.03
CA ASN A 265 -23.22 -23.18 -9.09
C ASN A 265 -22.50 -21.84 -9.22
N LEU A 266 -21.39 -21.65 -8.50
CA LEU A 266 -20.62 -20.40 -8.44
C LEU A 266 -19.22 -20.61 -9.00
N GLU A 267 -18.61 -19.55 -9.51
CA GLU A 267 -17.18 -19.55 -9.84
C GLU A 267 -16.36 -19.39 -8.55
N ILE A 268 -15.71 -20.45 -8.11
CA ILE A 268 -14.88 -20.45 -6.90
C ILE A 268 -13.40 -20.48 -7.28
N LYS A 269 -12.63 -19.54 -6.79
CA LYS A 269 -11.17 -19.46 -7.04
C LYS A 269 -10.41 -19.26 -5.73
N GLY A 270 -9.28 -19.95 -5.58
CA GLY A 270 -8.36 -19.79 -4.45
C GLY A 270 -7.01 -19.27 -4.88
N LYS A 271 -6.46 -18.28 -4.18
CA LYS A 271 -5.10 -17.78 -4.45
C LYS A 271 -4.07 -18.83 -4.07
N THR A 272 -3.20 -19.17 -5.02
CA THR A 272 -2.10 -20.13 -4.88
C THR A 272 -0.74 -19.58 -5.29
N SER A 273 -0.70 -18.37 -5.87
CA SER A 273 0.54 -17.72 -6.29
C SER A 273 0.44 -16.20 -6.12
N THR A 274 1.50 -15.56 -5.64
CA THR A 274 1.56 -14.10 -5.53
C THR A 274 2.21 -13.46 -6.76
N TYR A 275 3.28 -14.04 -7.28
CA TYR A 275 4.07 -13.39 -8.33
C TYR A 275 3.89 -14.09 -9.67
N SER A 276 3.22 -13.42 -10.60
CA SER A 276 3.15 -13.84 -12.01
C SER A 276 4.41 -13.45 -12.77
N PHE A 277 5.09 -12.36 -12.38
CA PHE A 277 6.35 -11.95 -12.99
C PHE A 277 7.47 -11.87 -11.95
N ASP A 278 8.62 -12.45 -12.30
CA ASP A 278 9.86 -12.40 -11.52
C ASP A 278 10.98 -11.88 -12.44
N ILE A 279 11.36 -10.60 -12.27
CA ILE A 279 12.35 -9.92 -13.11
C ILE A 279 13.65 -9.84 -12.33
N LYS A 280 14.74 -10.38 -12.92
CA LYS A 280 16.05 -10.41 -12.26
C LYS A 280 17.15 -10.08 -13.25
N ASN A 281 18.21 -9.43 -12.76
CA ASN A 281 19.43 -9.21 -13.50
C ASN A 281 19.18 -8.65 -14.92
N SER A 282 18.12 -7.86 -15.09
CA SER A 282 17.59 -7.48 -16.40
C SER A 282 17.59 -5.97 -16.59
N LYS A 283 17.58 -5.52 -17.84
CA LYS A 283 17.63 -4.12 -18.18
C LYS A 283 16.68 -3.75 -19.31
N ASN A 284 16.10 -2.54 -19.27
CA ASN A 284 15.18 -2.05 -20.30
C ASN A 284 14.00 -3.01 -20.53
N ILE A 285 13.31 -3.40 -19.47
CA ILE A 285 12.13 -4.26 -19.55
C ILE A 285 10.88 -3.41 -19.44
N THR A 286 9.97 -3.55 -20.40
CA THR A 286 8.66 -2.88 -20.37
C THR A 286 7.55 -3.92 -20.26
N ILE A 287 6.65 -3.69 -19.30
CA ILE A 287 5.41 -4.47 -19.12
C ILE A 287 4.25 -3.48 -19.22
N GLU A 288 3.36 -3.71 -20.17
CA GLU A 288 2.27 -2.76 -20.41
C GLU A 288 0.96 -3.41 -20.84
N ASN A 289 -0.15 -2.74 -20.49
CA ASN A 289 -1.52 -3.13 -20.87
C ASN A 289 -1.90 -4.55 -20.45
N LEU A 290 -1.52 -4.96 -19.23
CA LEU A 290 -1.85 -6.25 -18.64
C LEU A 290 -2.74 -6.10 -17.42
N PHE A 291 -3.53 -7.13 -17.14
CA PHE A 291 -4.31 -7.24 -15.92
C PHE A 291 -3.74 -8.34 -15.02
N PHE A 292 -3.46 -8.01 -13.77
CA PHE A 292 -3.02 -8.93 -12.73
C PHE A 292 -4.18 -9.14 -11.76
N PHE A 293 -4.72 -10.35 -11.71
CA PHE A 293 -5.76 -10.73 -10.76
C PHE A 293 -5.16 -11.62 -9.68
N SER A 294 -5.29 -11.22 -8.44
CA SER A 294 -4.75 -11.96 -7.29
C SER A 294 -3.26 -12.31 -7.45
N SER A 295 -2.55 -11.52 -8.23
CA SER A 295 -1.12 -11.69 -8.54
C SER A 295 -0.44 -10.36 -8.77
N THR A 296 0.90 -10.37 -8.79
CA THR A 296 1.69 -9.17 -8.99
C THR A 296 3.07 -9.46 -9.56
N ILE A 297 3.92 -8.44 -9.53
CA ILE A 297 5.28 -8.42 -10.08
C ILE A 297 6.30 -8.23 -8.95
N LYS A 298 7.43 -8.91 -9.05
CA LYS A 298 8.64 -8.54 -8.32
C LYS A 298 9.81 -8.35 -9.27
N ALA A 299 10.68 -7.40 -8.95
CA ALA A 299 11.91 -7.14 -9.67
C ALA A 299 13.08 -7.02 -8.69
N SER A 300 14.28 -7.45 -9.10
CA SER A 300 15.50 -7.34 -8.32
C SER A 300 16.74 -7.25 -9.22
N SER A 301 17.81 -6.62 -8.72
CA SER A 301 19.10 -6.52 -9.43
C SER A 301 18.95 -6.04 -10.89
N SER A 302 18.07 -5.08 -11.13
CA SER A 302 17.65 -4.69 -12.48
C SER A 302 17.65 -3.18 -12.65
N GLU A 303 17.57 -2.73 -13.88
CA GLU A 303 17.62 -1.31 -14.23
C GLU A 303 16.66 -0.97 -15.36
N ASN A 304 16.09 0.23 -15.32
CA ASN A 304 15.18 0.76 -16.34
C ASN A 304 14.00 -0.20 -16.63
N ILE A 305 13.29 -0.55 -15.57
CA ILE A 305 12.05 -1.35 -15.64
C ILE A 305 10.87 -0.39 -15.76
N ILE A 306 10.03 -0.57 -16.78
CA ILE A 306 8.82 0.22 -16.99
C ILE A 306 7.61 -0.68 -16.81
N ILE A 307 6.75 -0.34 -15.86
CA ILE A 307 5.45 -1.00 -15.65
C ILE A 307 4.38 0.06 -15.83
N GLN A 308 3.58 -0.09 -16.88
CA GLN A 308 2.64 0.96 -17.25
C GLN A 308 1.32 0.44 -17.79
N ASP A 309 0.26 1.25 -17.60
CA ASP A 309 -1.06 0.98 -18.16
C ASP A 309 -1.63 -0.40 -17.74
N CYS A 310 -1.21 -0.88 -16.56
CA CYS A 310 -1.61 -2.17 -16.01
C CYS A 310 -2.66 -2.01 -14.90
N ASN A 311 -3.47 -3.05 -14.72
CA ASN A 311 -4.41 -3.16 -13.61
C ASN A 311 -3.95 -4.26 -12.67
N PHE A 312 -3.92 -3.97 -11.36
CA PHE A 312 -3.58 -4.91 -10.30
C PHE A 312 -4.78 -4.98 -9.34
N ALA A 313 -5.49 -6.08 -9.35
CA ALA A 313 -6.55 -6.36 -8.39
C ALA A 313 -6.08 -7.44 -7.41
N PHE A 314 -6.17 -7.19 -6.12
CA PHE A 314 -5.72 -8.09 -5.04
C PHE A 314 -4.23 -8.49 -5.15
N PRO A 315 -3.32 -7.56 -5.45
CA PRO A 315 -1.92 -7.90 -5.74
C PRO A 315 -1.14 -8.33 -4.50
N SER A 316 -1.40 -7.70 -3.36
CA SER A 316 -0.75 -7.96 -2.08
C SER A 316 -1.71 -8.65 -1.14
N THR A 317 -1.22 -9.66 -0.42
CA THR A 317 -2.03 -10.37 0.57
C THR A 317 -1.15 -11.07 1.59
N SER A 318 -1.66 -11.18 2.80
CA SER A 318 -1.06 -12.00 3.84
C SER A 318 -1.42 -13.48 3.63
N LYS A 319 -0.64 -14.35 4.27
CA LYS A 319 -0.88 -15.79 4.28
C LYS A 319 -1.38 -16.31 5.63
N ARG A 320 -2.05 -15.45 6.38
CA ARG A 320 -2.52 -15.76 7.74
C ARG A 320 -3.44 -16.96 7.79
N MET A 321 -4.33 -17.15 6.80
CA MET A 321 -5.22 -18.31 6.72
C MET A 321 -4.47 -19.64 6.79
N ILE A 322 -3.25 -19.71 6.31
CA ILE A 322 -2.43 -20.92 6.35
C ILE A 322 -1.42 -20.93 7.50
N GLY A 323 -1.57 -19.99 8.46
CA GLY A 323 -0.75 -19.89 9.65
C GLY A 323 0.61 -19.22 9.44
N ASP A 324 0.87 -18.62 8.29
CA ASP A 324 2.03 -17.76 8.04
C ASP A 324 1.67 -16.33 8.44
N LEU A 325 2.12 -15.95 9.63
CA LEU A 325 1.87 -14.63 10.23
C LEU A 325 2.96 -13.60 9.87
N GLY A 326 3.82 -13.93 8.91
CA GLY A 326 4.89 -13.05 8.46
C GLY A 326 4.40 -11.84 7.66
N THR A 327 5.37 -11.04 7.24
CA THR A 327 5.12 -9.85 6.40
C THR A 327 4.41 -10.23 5.10
N PRO A 328 3.29 -9.58 4.75
CA PRO A 328 2.58 -9.83 3.50
C PRO A 328 3.48 -9.69 2.27
N GLU A 329 3.24 -10.53 1.27
CA GLU A 329 3.88 -10.36 -0.04
C GLU A 329 3.20 -9.20 -0.80
N ALA A 330 4.00 -8.33 -1.39
CA ALA A 330 3.54 -7.13 -2.10
C ALA A 330 4.28 -6.94 -3.42
N THR A 331 3.77 -6.06 -4.27
CA THR A 331 4.49 -5.59 -5.46
C THR A 331 5.83 -5.00 -5.05
N SER A 332 6.93 -5.53 -5.60
CA SER A 332 8.27 -5.13 -5.20
C SER A 332 9.14 -4.76 -6.39
N ILE A 333 9.62 -3.54 -6.38
CA ILE A 333 10.59 -3.00 -7.35
C ILE A 333 11.90 -2.80 -6.59
N GLY A 334 12.73 -3.82 -6.62
CA GLY A 334 13.89 -3.96 -5.75
C GLY A 334 13.58 -4.69 -4.44
N ILE A 335 14.60 -5.20 -3.80
CA ILE A 335 14.53 -5.89 -2.51
C ILE A 335 15.53 -5.23 -1.56
N SER A 336 15.16 -5.08 -0.31
CA SER A 336 16.03 -4.53 0.73
C SER A 336 17.32 -5.34 0.87
N GLY A 337 18.45 -4.66 0.86
CA GLY A 337 19.78 -5.21 1.13
C GLY A 337 20.64 -5.48 -0.12
N GLY A 338 21.85 -5.01 -0.09
CA GLY A 338 22.91 -5.31 -1.06
C GLY A 338 22.64 -4.91 -2.51
N SER A 339 22.97 -5.79 -3.44
CA SER A 339 22.86 -5.59 -4.89
C SER A 339 21.46 -5.79 -5.48
N ASN A 340 20.45 -6.07 -4.65
CA ASN A 340 19.10 -6.40 -5.11
C ASN A 340 18.24 -5.18 -5.49
N LYS A 341 18.85 -4.00 -5.59
CA LYS A 341 18.20 -2.75 -5.95
C LYS A 341 17.72 -2.77 -7.41
N VAL A 342 16.68 -1.98 -7.67
CA VAL A 342 16.19 -1.66 -9.01
C VAL A 342 16.23 -0.15 -9.18
N ASN A 343 16.96 0.33 -10.19
CA ASN A 343 17.21 1.75 -10.39
C ASN A 343 16.59 2.26 -11.70
N ASN A 344 16.43 3.59 -11.79
CA ASN A 344 16.01 4.28 -13.02
C ASN A 344 14.71 3.75 -13.62
N SER A 345 13.79 3.26 -12.78
CA SER A 345 12.60 2.55 -13.21
C SER A 345 11.34 3.39 -13.05
N THR A 346 10.33 3.11 -13.86
CA THR A 346 9.08 3.88 -13.89
C THR A 346 7.87 2.96 -13.70
N PHE A 347 7.03 3.35 -12.77
CA PHE A 347 5.74 2.74 -12.49
C PHE A 347 4.66 3.78 -12.75
N ARG A 348 3.89 3.66 -13.84
CA ARG A 348 2.99 4.75 -14.27
C ARG A 348 1.68 4.30 -14.89
N ARG A 349 0.65 5.12 -14.67
CA ARG A 349 -0.71 4.94 -15.22
C ARG A 349 -1.28 3.54 -14.92
N ASN A 350 -0.95 3.02 -13.74
CA ASN A 350 -1.48 1.75 -13.27
C ASN A 350 -2.65 1.99 -12.31
N LEU A 351 -3.56 1.02 -12.25
CA LEU A 351 -4.61 0.94 -11.24
C LEU A 351 -4.29 -0.18 -10.26
N PHE A 352 -4.24 0.13 -8.97
CA PHE A 352 -4.08 -0.81 -7.87
C PHE A 352 -5.32 -0.81 -7.00
N THR A 353 -5.86 -1.99 -6.74
CA THR A 353 -7.04 -2.12 -5.89
C THR A 353 -6.96 -3.33 -4.97
N TYR A 354 -7.46 -3.15 -3.74
CA TYR A 354 -7.70 -4.20 -2.75
C TYR A 354 -6.45 -4.96 -2.34
N THR A 355 -5.70 -4.40 -1.39
CA THR A 355 -4.54 -5.09 -0.80
C THR A 355 -4.80 -5.45 0.66
N ASP A 356 -4.21 -6.57 1.08
CA ASP A 356 -4.03 -6.94 2.48
C ASP A 356 -2.55 -6.83 2.82
N GLY A 357 -2.13 -5.67 3.23
CA GLY A 357 -0.76 -5.24 3.37
C GLY A 357 -0.41 -4.09 2.43
N ASP A 358 0.84 -3.68 2.44
CA ASP A 358 1.33 -2.58 1.63
C ASP A 358 1.18 -2.83 0.12
N ALA A 359 0.94 -1.76 -0.63
CA ALA A 359 0.70 -1.86 -2.07
C ALA A 359 1.99 -2.01 -2.87
N LEU A 360 3.02 -1.23 -2.52
CA LEU A 360 4.24 -1.13 -3.33
C LEU A 360 5.47 -0.89 -2.46
N ARG A 361 6.50 -1.70 -2.69
CA ARG A 361 7.84 -1.51 -2.13
C ARG A 361 8.83 -1.18 -3.24
N VAL A 362 9.56 -0.10 -3.05
CA VAL A 362 10.63 0.32 -3.96
C VAL A 362 11.95 0.38 -3.18
N PHE A 363 12.95 -0.34 -3.67
CA PHE A 363 14.32 -0.31 -3.15
C PHE A 363 15.28 -0.07 -4.30
N GLY A 364 15.81 1.14 -4.37
CA GLY A 364 16.72 1.57 -5.41
C GLY A 364 16.61 3.07 -5.67
N ASP A 365 17.38 3.55 -6.59
CA ASP A 365 17.61 4.96 -6.78
C ASP A 365 17.01 5.47 -8.10
N ASN A 366 16.59 6.73 -8.14
CA ASN A 366 16.04 7.43 -9.31
C ASN A 366 14.79 6.76 -9.91
N ASN A 367 13.96 6.11 -9.09
CA ASN A 367 12.72 5.51 -9.56
C ASN A 367 11.57 6.54 -9.55
N LYS A 368 10.62 6.37 -10.45
CA LYS A 368 9.48 7.27 -10.60
C LYS A 368 8.16 6.50 -10.51
N ILE A 369 7.35 6.85 -9.53
CA ILE A 369 5.99 6.37 -9.35
C ILE A 369 5.05 7.52 -9.71
N GLU A 370 4.45 7.46 -10.91
CA GLU A 370 3.73 8.61 -11.44
C GLU A 370 2.35 8.26 -12.03
N ASN A 371 1.39 9.13 -11.80
CA ASN A 371 0.08 9.08 -12.44
C ASN A 371 -0.63 7.71 -12.27
N ASN A 372 -0.50 7.10 -11.09
CA ASN A 372 -1.20 5.86 -10.75
C ASN A 372 -2.44 6.17 -9.89
N ILE A 373 -3.36 5.22 -9.86
CA ILE A 373 -4.51 5.22 -8.96
C ILE A 373 -4.36 4.04 -8.00
N PHE A 374 -4.41 4.31 -6.70
CA PHE A 374 -4.37 3.32 -5.63
C PHE A 374 -5.63 3.45 -4.79
N GLN A 375 -6.36 2.34 -4.61
CA GLN A 375 -7.63 2.33 -3.88
C GLN A 375 -7.76 1.10 -3.00
N TYR A 376 -8.29 1.27 -1.79
CA TYR A 376 -8.55 0.18 -0.85
C TYR A 376 -7.27 -0.59 -0.50
N ILE A 377 -6.31 0.13 0.06
CA ILE A 377 -4.99 -0.40 0.37
C ILE A 377 -4.94 -0.75 1.86
N ASP A 378 -4.54 -2.01 2.15
CA ASP A 378 -4.20 -2.51 3.47
C ASP A 378 -5.35 -2.48 4.49
N TYR A 379 -6.35 -3.35 4.29
CA TYR A 379 -7.52 -3.42 5.19
C TYR A 379 -7.21 -4.01 6.57
N SER A 380 -6.13 -4.74 6.74
CA SER A 380 -5.77 -5.38 8.01
C SER A 380 -4.67 -4.66 8.77
N VAL A 381 -3.96 -3.72 8.14
CA VAL A 381 -2.72 -3.13 8.65
C VAL A 381 -1.74 -4.19 9.14
N SER A 382 -1.56 -5.23 8.34
CA SER A 382 -0.73 -6.40 8.63
C SER A 382 0.68 -6.03 9.03
N GLU A 383 1.26 -6.83 9.93
CA GLU A 383 2.57 -6.57 10.52
C GLU A 383 3.68 -6.39 9.47
N LEU A 384 4.34 -5.26 9.53
CA LEU A 384 5.55 -4.95 8.80
C LEU A 384 6.71 -4.74 9.79
N PRO A 385 7.97 -4.96 9.38
CA PRO A 385 9.11 -4.59 10.22
C PRO A 385 9.17 -3.07 10.42
N GLY A 386 8.80 -2.59 11.61
CA GLY A 386 8.86 -1.18 11.96
C GLY A 386 7.54 -0.43 11.81
N LEU A 387 7.53 0.67 11.07
CA LEU A 387 6.35 1.50 10.82
C LEU A 387 5.41 0.80 9.82
N MET A 388 4.12 0.76 10.11
CA MET A 388 3.11 0.31 9.17
C MET A 388 2.95 1.34 8.05
N VAL A 389 3.15 0.92 6.81
CA VAL A 389 3.14 1.83 5.64
C VAL A 389 2.37 1.22 4.48
N SER A 390 1.74 2.08 3.68
CA SER A 390 1.08 1.65 2.44
C SER A 390 2.05 1.64 1.23
N PHE A 391 3.03 2.56 1.23
CA PHE A 391 4.05 2.67 0.17
C PHE A 391 5.42 2.91 0.77
N TYR A 392 6.32 1.96 0.61
CA TYR A 392 7.69 2.07 1.06
C TYR A 392 8.61 2.39 -0.11
N ILE A 393 9.06 3.66 -0.21
CA ILE A 393 9.81 4.17 -1.36
C ILE A 393 11.24 4.49 -0.92
N ASN A 394 12.05 3.47 -0.73
CA ASN A 394 13.40 3.59 -0.19
C ASN A 394 14.46 3.71 -1.29
N GLY A 395 15.50 4.48 -1.03
CA GLY A 395 16.62 4.78 -1.92
C GLY A 395 16.79 6.27 -2.09
N ASP A 396 17.56 6.67 -3.09
CA ASP A 396 17.92 8.06 -3.34
C ASP A 396 17.18 8.64 -4.55
N LYS A 397 16.70 9.86 -4.44
CA LYS A 397 16.05 10.63 -5.53
C LYS A 397 14.85 9.96 -6.18
N ASN A 398 14.13 9.15 -5.42
CA ASN A 398 12.88 8.59 -5.89
C ASN A 398 11.78 9.66 -5.93
N ILE A 399 10.89 9.57 -6.92
CA ILE A 399 9.81 10.53 -7.15
C ILE A 399 8.46 9.80 -7.05
N PHE A 400 7.59 10.29 -6.17
CA PHE A 400 6.19 9.87 -6.08
C PHE A 400 5.30 11.05 -6.46
N THR A 401 4.77 11.06 -7.68
CA THR A 401 4.13 12.25 -8.25
C THR A 401 2.86 11.96 -9.04
N GLN A 402 1.93 12.90 -9.03
CA GLN A 402 0.67 12.84 -9.81
C GLN A 402 -0.21 11.61 -9.50
N ASN A 403 0.01 10.95 -8.36
CA ASN A 403 -0.76 9.78 -7.98
C ASN A 403 -2.06 10.19 -7.28
N THR A 404 -3.09 9.37 -7.46
CA THR A 404 -4.31 9.42 -6.65
C THR A 404 -4.31 8.25 -5.67
N VAL A 405 -4.41 8.54 -4.37
CA VAL A 405 -4.47 7.53 -3.31
C VAL A 405 -5.76 7.71 -2.52
N ASN A 406 -6.59 6.69 -2.50
CA ASN A 406 -7.84 6.67 -1.74
C ASN A 406 -7.88 5.43 -0.83
N ASP A 407 -8.31 5.60 0.42
CA ASP A 407 -8.55 4.48 1.34
C ASP A 407 -7.30 3.61 1.57
N ALA A 408 -6.19 4.21 2.02
CA ALA A 408 -4.96 3.51 2.39
C ALA A 408 -4.78 3.56 3.92
N GLN A 409 -4.84 2.40 4.60
CA GLN A 409 -5.19 2.36 6.01
C GLN A 409 -4.02 2.33 7.00
N ALA A 410 -2.79 2.12 6.53
CA ALA A 410 -1.62 2.07 7.39
C ALA A 410 -1.30 3.40 8.08
N SER A 411 -0.46 3.37 9.09
CA SER A 411 0.01 4.53 9.88
C SER A 411 0.55 5.64 8.98
N ALA A 412 1.48 5.31 8.10
CA ALA A 412 1.98 6.23 7.10
C ALA A 412 1.53 5.82 5.70
N THR A 413 1.11 6.77 4.88
CA THR A 413 0.77 6.43 3.49
C THR A 413 2.05 6.25 2.68
N VAL A 414 2.95 7.22 2.66
CA VAL A 414 4.23 7.14 1.93
C VAL A 414 5.39 7.40 2.87
N VAL A 415 6.32 6.44 2.96
CA VAL A 415 7.62 6.62 3.60
C VAL A 415 8.70 6.71 2.51
N PRO A 416 9.33 7.86 2.35
CA PRO A 416 10.33 8.10 1.30
C PRO A 416 11.72 7.64 1.72
N GLY A 417 12.62 7.55 0.73
CA GLY A 417 14.07 7.53 0.92
C GLY A 417 14.70 8.93 0.88
N GLU A 418 16.00 8.98 0.63
CA GLU A 418 16.78 10.21 0.62
C GLU A 418 16.48 11.09 -0.61
N ARG A 419 16.58 12.41 -0.45
CA ARG A 419 16.43 13.41 -1.52
C ARG A 419 15.22 13.18 -2.42
N SER A 420 14.17 12.61 -1.85
CA SER A 420 12.93 12.22 -2.54
C SER A 420 12.07 13.42 -2.92
N GLU A 421 11.17 13.21 -3.88
CA GLU A 421 10.14 14.17 -4.23
C GLU A 421 8.75 13.54 -4.07
N PHE A 422 7.87 14.25 -3.36
CA PHE A 422 6.45 13.92 -3.22
C PHE A 422 5.63 15.10 -3.74
N SER A 423 5.04 14.98 -4.93
CA SER A 423 4.48 16.15 -5.60
C SER A 423 3.23 15.86 -6.42
N TYR A 424 2.35 16.84 -6.51
CA TYR A 424 1.12 16.79 -7.34
C TYR A 424 0.19 15.60 -7.04
N ASN A 425 0.26 15.02 -5.85
CA ASN A 425 -0.58 13.90 -5.47
C ASN A 425 -1.92 14.37 -4.91
N LYS A 426 -2.95 13.57 -5.17
CA LYS A 426 -4.26 13.68 -4.54
C LYS A 426 -4.44 12.52 -3.57
N VAL A 427 -4.59 12.80 -2.27
CA VAL A 427 -4.66 11.77 -1.23
C VAL A 427 -5.85 12.02 -0.31
N THR A 428 -6.64 10.98 -0.05
CA THR A 428 -7.81 11.08 0.84
C THR A 428 -8.11 9.77 1.58
N ARG A 429 -8.74 9.88 2.73
CA ARG A 429 -9.19 8.76 3.59
C ARG A 429 -8.09 7.73 3.84
N THR A 430 -6.95 8.22 4.37
CA THR A 430 -5.80 7.37 4.67
C THR A 430 -5.53 7.29 6.16
N GLY A 431 -4.90 6.20 6.62
CA GLY A 431 -4.47 6.03 7.99
C GLY A 431 -5.60 5.79 8.99
N ALA A 432 -6.80 5.37 8.57
CA ALA A 432 -7.94 5.23 9.47
C ALA A 432 -7.77 4.05 10.46
N LEU A 433 -7.12 2.97 10.07
CA LEU A 433 -7.02 1.75 10.88
C LEU A 433 -5.75 1.64 11.73
N GLN A 434 -4.93 2.67 11.78
CA GLN A 434 -3.72 2.66 12.63
C GLN A 434 -3.50 4.05 13.21
N SER A 435 -2.85 4.11 14.35
CA SER A 435 -2.53 5.38 15.01
C SER A 435 -1.23 6.00 14.51
N ASP A 436 -0.97 7.24 14.96
CA ASP A 436 0.20 8.03 14.60
C ASP A 436 0.43 8.13 13.08
N GLY A 437 1.57 8.66 12.63
CA GLY A 437 1.94 8.75 11.23
C GLY A 437 1.32 9.92 10.46
N SER A 438 1.53 9.88 9.17
CA SER A 438 1.11 10.94 8.24
C SER A 438 0.98 10.43 6.82
N VAL A 439 0.36 11.19 5.94
CA VAL A 439 0.33 10.84 4.51
C VAL A 439 1.74 10.79 3.94
N PHE A 440 2.53 11.84 4.11
CA PHE A 440 3.96 11.80 3.82
C PHE A 440 4.74 11.78 5.14
N GLN A 441 5.46 10.69 5.40
CA GLN A 441 6.23 10.49 6.63
C GLN A 441 7.73 10.48 6.32
N GLY A 442 8.34 11.65 6.29
CA GLY A 442 9.80 11.80 6.21
C GLY A 442 10.42 11.55 7.59
N THR A 443 11.29 10.54 7.70
CA THR A 443 11.93 10.18 8.97
C THR A 443 13.43 10.43 8.93
N ARG A 444 13.99 10.98 9.98
CA ARG A 444 15.44 11.19 10.18
C ARG A 444 16.11 11.84 8.94
N ASN A 445 17.24 11.34 8.52
CA ASN A 445 18.02 11.82 7.38
C ASN A 445 17.29 11.74 6.02
N TYR A 446 16.23 10.93 5.90
CA TYR A 446 15.42 10.88 4.68
C TYR A 446 14.68 12.19 4.37
N VAL A 447 14.57 13.08 5.36
CA VAL A 447 14.06 14.44 5.15
C VAL A 447 15.05 15.30 4.37
N ALA A 448 16.37 14.98 4.45
CA ALA A 448 17.41 15.83 3.89
C ALA A 448 17.23 16.07 2.39
N ASP A 449 17.18 17.34 2.01
CA ASP A 449 17.00 17.83 0.64
C ASP A 449 15.76 17.28 -0.09
N SER A 450 14.80 16.73 0.64
CA SER A 450 13.51 16.26 0.10
C SER A 450 12.66 17.44 -0.38
N LYS A 451 11.77 17.17 -1.35
CA LYS A 451 10.80 18.14 -1.87
C LYS A 451 9.38 17.59 -1.73
N VAL A 452 8.55 18.33 -1.02
CA VAL A 452 7.13 17.99 -0.81
C VAL A 452 6.28 19.16 -1.27
N HIS A 453 5.61 19.03 -2.41
CA HIS A 453 4.95 20.20 -2.99
C HIS A 453 3.77 19.91 -3.90
N HIS A 454 2.85 20.87 -4.00
CA HIS A 454 1.67 20.84 -4.86
C HIS A 454 0.78 19.61 -4.62
N ASN A 455 0.75 19.10 -3.40
CA ASN A 455 -0.12 18.00 -3.06
C ASN A 455 -1.47 18.52 -2.56
N TYR A 456 -2.54 17.77 -2.85
CA TYR A 456 -3.87 17.99 -2.33
C TYR A 456 -4.27 16.81 -1.44
N ILE A 457 -4.28 17.03 -0.11
CA ILE A 457 -4.53 16.01 0.90
C ILE A 457 -5.77 16.43 1.69
N TYR A 458 -6.77 15.55 1.78
CA TYR A 458 -8.02 15.92 2.44
C TYR A 458 -8.74 14.73 3.07
N ASN A 459 -9.57 15.03 4.10
CA ASN A 459 -10.40 14.06 4.80
C ASN A 459 -9.62 12.84 5.30
N THR A 460 -8.54 13.07 6.05
CA THR A 460 -7.77 12.01 6.72
C THR A 460 -7.59 12.35 8.21
N PRO A 461 -7.70 11.37 9.11
CA PRO A 461 -7.45 11.59 10.53
C PRO A 461 -5.97 11.80 10.86
N LYS A 462 -5.09 11.67 9.88
CA LYS A 462 -3.63 11.79 10.03
C LYS A 462 -3.12 13.19 9.76
N LEU A 463 -1.88 13.43 10.17
CA LEU A 463 -1.11 14.54 9.64
C LEU A 463 -1.03 14.41 8.11
N ALA A 464 -1.24 15.50 7.41
CA ALA A 464 -1.07 15.52 5.97
C ALA A 464 0.41 15.30 5.60
N LEU A 465 1.29 16.06 6.21
CA LEU A 465 2.72 16.04 5.91
C LEU A 465 3.52 16.12 7.22
N ARG A 466 4.59 15.33 7.28
CA ARG A 466 5.43 15.31 8.49
C ARG A 466 6.91 15.15 8.14
N TYR A 467 7.71 16.06 8.66
CA TYR A 467 9.14 15.85 8.84
C TYR A 467 9.36 15.38 10.28
N ASP A 468 9.70 14.11 10.43
CA ASP A 468 9.87 13.45 11.73
C ASP A 468 11.34 13.13 11.97
N ALA A 469 12.12 14.17 12.09
CA ALA A 469 13.54 14.10 12.37
C ALA A 469 13.83 14.72 13.73
N PRO A 470 14.57 14.07 14.63
CA PRO A 470 15.00 14.71 15.87
C PRO A 470 15.93 15.90 15.57
N GLY A 471 15.77 16.99 16.31
CA GLY A 471 16.59 18.19 16.15
C GLY A 471 17.92 18.16 16.90
N ASP A 472 18.05 17.23 17.83
CA ASP A 472 19.16 17.13 18.80
C ASP A 472 20.44 16.50 18.23
N ASP A 473 20.35 15.79 17.12
CA ASP A 473 21.54 15.26 16.41
C ASP A 473 21.67 15.88 15.01
N PRO A 474 22.50 16.89 14.83
CA PRO A 474 22.70 17.53 13.53
C PRO A 474 23.20 16.58 12.42
N SER A 475 23.81 15.45 12.78
CA SER A 475 24.31 14.47 11.81
C SER A 475 23.24 13.48 11.36
N ALA A 476 22.23 13.22 12.22
CA ALA A 476 21.10 12.37 11.95
C ALA A 476 19.81 13.17 11.68
N ALA A 477 19.84 14.48 11.94
CA ALA A 477 18.68 15.33 11.76
C ALA A 477 18.36 15.52 10.29
N GLY A 478 17.09 15.36 9.96
CA GLY A 478 16.59 15.81 8.68
C GLY A 478 16.76 17.32 8.55
N GLN A 479 17.49 17.73 7.55
CA GLN A 479 17.75 19.14 7.29
C GLN A 479 17.47 19.51 5.84
N ARG A 480 17.20 20.78 5.59
CA ARG A 480 17.05 21.34 4.25
C ARG A 480 15.90 20.75 3.43
N GLY A 481 14.93 20.12 4.08
CA GLY A 481 13.69 19.71 3.44
C GLY A 481 12.88 20.91 2.96
N LYS A 482 12.24 20.79 1.79
CA LYS A 482 11.41 21.85 1.20
C LYS A 482 9.96 21.37 1.13
N MET A 483 9.04 22.09 1.79
CA MET A 483 7.62 21.80 1.81
C MET A 483 6.84 23.05 1.39
N TYR A 484 6.27 23.03 0.19
CA TYR A 484 5.68 24.25 -0.37
C TYR A 484 4.49 24.00 -1.30
N ASN A 485 3.58 24.97 -1.34
CA ASN A 485 2.40 24.96 -2.20
C ASN A 485 1.51 23.72 -2.01
N ASN A 486 1.46 23.16 -0.81
CA ASN A 486 0.57 22.04 -0.50
C ASN A 486 -0.76 22.56 0.04
N VAL A 487 -1.82 21.80 -0.18
CA VAL A 487 -3.15 22.05 0.37
C VAL A 487 -3.57 20.85 1.21
N ALA A 488 -3.86 21.09 2.48
CA ALA A 488 -4.36 20.10 3.44
C ALA A 488 -5.71 20.55 4.00
N ILE A 489 -6.76 19.77 3.82
CA ILE A 489 -8.12 20.11 4.28
C ILE A 489 -8.72 18.96 5.10
N ASN A 490 -9.28 19.27 6.27
CA ASN A 490 -9.84 18.28 7.18
C ASN A 490 -8.83 17.14 7.47
N THR A 491 -7.66 17.53 7.98
CA THR A 491 -6.56 16.63 8.35
C THR A 491 -6.10 16.94 9.78
N SER A 492 -5.12 16.21 10.29
CA SER A 492 -4.46 16.60 11.55
C SER A 492 -3.36 17.66 11.36
N GLY A 493 -3.26 18.26 10.16
CA GLY A 493 -2.32 19.33 9.86
C GLY A 493 -0.94 18.88 9.35
N ILE A 494 0.04 19.76 9.52
CA ILE A 494 1.44 19.57 9.13
C ILE A 494 2.32 19.62 10.36
N MET A 495 3.35 18.77 10.46
CA MET A 495 4.31 18.84 11.56
C MET A 495 5.74 18.79 11.05
N ILE A 496 6.56 19.73 11.53
CA ILE A 496 7.95 19.92 11.12
C ILE A 496 8.86 19.75 12.35
N LYS A 497 9.77 18.79 12.24
CA LYS A 497 10.93 18.59 13.12
C LYS A 497 12.21 18.64 12.27
N GLY A 498 13.33 18.82 12.93
CA GLY A 498 14.63 18.98 12.27
C GLY A 498 15.02 20.44 12.16
N ASP A 499 15.79 20.83 11.16
CA ASP A 499 16.24 22.21 11.04
C ASP A 499 16.54 22.60 9.58
N HIS A 500 16.78 23.90 9.34
CA HIS A 500 17.13 24.47 8.03
C HIS A 500 16.10 24.15 6.93
N HIS A 501 14.83 23.96 7.30
CA HIS A 501 13.75 23.68 6.35
C HIS A 501 13.24 24.96 5.69
N TYR A 502 12.57 24.75 4.55
CA TYR A 502 11.89 25.80 3.81
C TYR A 502 10.40 25.43 3.69
N ILE A 503 9.56 26.05 4.52
CA ILE A 503 8.12 25.72 4.70
C ILE A 503 7.30 26.92 4.25
N VAL A 504 6.85 26.94 2.99
CA VAL A 504 6.27 28.14 2.41
C VAL A 504 5.02 27.89 1.56
N ASN A 505 4.12 28.84 1.53
CA ASN A 505 2.93 28.85 0.70
C ASN A 505 2.02 27.62 0.86
N ASN A 506 2.01 26.99 2.06
CA ASN A 506 1.10 25.88 2.31
C ASN A 506 -0.23 26.40 2.83
N THR A 507 -1.31 25.71 2.47
CA THR A 507 -2.66 25.98 2.98
C THR A 507 -3.12 24.81 3.83
N VAL A 508 -3.51 25.05 5.09
CA VAL A 508 -4.02 24.03 6.01
C VAL A 508 -5.30 24.54 6.66
N ILE A 509 -6.43 23.90 6.35
CA ILE A 509 -7.75 24.35 6.82
C ILE A 509 -8.57 23.17 7.34
N GLY A 510 -9.37 23.43 8.39
CA GLY A 510 -10.24 22.42 9.00
C GLY A 510 -9.45 21.34 9.74
N SER A 511 -8.32 21.70 10.34
CA SER A 511 -7.55 20.74 11.12
C SER A 511 -8.23 20.45 12.45
N ASN A 512 -8.24 19.18 12.83
CA ASN A 512 -8.80 18.75 14.12
C ASN A 512 -7.85 19.00 15.31
N LYS A 513 -6.64 19.50 15.03
CA LYS A 513 -5.59 19.83 15.99
C LYS A 513 -4.94 21.17 15.60
N ASN A 514 -3.64 21.28 15.75
CA ASN A 514 -2.89 22.42 15.24
C ASN A 514 -2.76 22.27 13.71
N GLY A 515 -3.05 23.33 12.97
CA GLY A 515 -2.97 23.33 11.50
C GLY A 515 -1.53 23.11 11.02
N MET A 516 -0.58 23.83 11.62
CA MET A 516 0.85 23.64 11.35
C MET A 516 1.65 23.73 12.66
N ILE A 517 2.50 22.77 12.89
CA ILE A 517 3.39 22.69 14.03
C ILE A 517 4.83 22.82 13.53
N ILE A 518 5.48 23.92 13.88
CA ILE A 518 6.93 24.10 13.73
C ILE A 518 7.50 23.83 15.11
N LEU A 519 7.93 22.60 15.33
CA LEU A 519 8.16 22.10 16.68
C LEU A 519 9.36 22.77 17.36
N ASP A 520 9.12 23.36 18.53
CA ASP A 520 10.13 23.94 19.41
C ASP A 520 10.47 22.94 20.52
N GLU A 521 11.16 21.89 20.16
CA GLU A 521 11.69 20.89 21.09
C GLU A 521 13.15 20.62 20.72
N GLU A 522 14.02 20.47 21.71
CA GLU A 522 15.40 19.97 21.54
C GLU A 522 16.21 20.74 20.47
N ASN A 523 16.14 22.06 20.47
CA ASN A 523 16.79 22.93 19.48
C ASN A 523 16.35 22.68 18.03
N SER A 524 15.18 22.14 17.82
CA SER A 524 14.61 21.97 16.47
C SER A 524 14.25 23.32 15.84
N ASN A 525 14.32 23.37 14.52
CA ASN A 525 13.83 24.46 13.68
C ASN A 525 14.43 25.85 13.92
N LEU A 526 15.54 25.99 14.61
CA LEU A 526 16.17 27.30 14.89
C LEU A 526 16.53 28.08 13.62
N ASN A 527 16.79 27.38 12.50
CA ASN A 527 17.14 27.97 11.22
C ASN A 527 16.11 27.64 10.12
N THR A 528 14.90 27.22 10.50
CA THR A 528 13.82 26.91 9.56
C THR A 528 13.11 28.19 9.12
N PHE A 529 12.82 28.30 7.82
CA PHE A 529 12.00 29.37 7.23
C PHE A 529 10.55 28.92 7.12
N THR A 530 9.64 29.67 7.75
CA THR A 530 8.20 29.44 7.73
C THR A 530 7.50 30.71 7.24
N GLN A 531 7.13 30.75 5.94
CA GLN A 531 6.64 31.98 5.33
C GLN A 531 5.41 31.75 4.43
N ASN A 532 4.54 32.76 4.37
CA ASN A 532 3.40 32.84 3.47
C ASN A 532 2.45 31.62 3.58
N ASN A 533 2.36 30.97 4.74
CA ASN A 533 1.44 29.86 4.93
C ASN A 533 0.07 30.37 5.39
N LEU A 534 -0.99 29.77 4.87
CA LEU A 534 -2.38 30.01 5.28
C LEU A 534 -2.82 28.83 6.15
N VAL A 535 -2.97 29.04 7.45
CA VAL A 535 -3.25 27.96 8.41
C VAL A 535 -4.31 28.38 9.42
N ASP A 536 -5.17 27.44 9.84
CA ASP A 536 -6.12 27.71 10.94
C ASP A 536 -5.39 27.92 12.26
N LYS A 537 -4.24 27.28 12.46
CA LYS A 537 -3.46 27.39 13.68
C LYS A 537 -1.99 27.06 13.44
N LEU A 538 -1.14 28.03 13.63
CA LEU A 538 0.32 27.88 13.64
C LEU A 538 0.80 27.77 15.10
N SER A 539 1.64 26.81 15.41
CA SER A 539 2.10 26.54 16.78
C SER A 539 3.53 26.00 16.81
N GLY A 540 4.27 26.34 17.86
CA GLY A 540 5.55 25.69 18.19
C GLY A 540 5.40 24.37 18.94
N HIS A 541 4.19 23.98 19.35
CA HIS A 541 3.96 22.82 20.21
C HIS A 541 2.86 21.89 19.69
N ARG A 542 2.92 20.61 20.08
CA ARG A 542 1.98 19.55 19.65
C ARG A 542 0.62 19.62 20.33
N SER A 543 0.52 20.19 21.53
CA SER A 543 -0.74 20.25 22.25
C SER A 543 -1.68 21.29 21.64
N ASN A 544 -2.98 21.14 21.92
CA ASN A 544 -3.97 22.17 21.60
C ASN A 544 -3.90 23.38 22.54
N SER A 545 -3.19 23.26 23.68
CA SER A 545 -2.90 24.39 24.55
C SER A 545 -1.90 25.27 23.81
N ASN A 546 -2.38 26.42 23.42
CA ASN A 546 -1.52 27.43 22.84
C ASN A 546 -1.07 28.34 23.93
N TYR A 547 0.18 28.77 23.82
CA TYR A 547 0.63 29.97 24.52
C TYR A 547 0.11 30.06 25.94
N GLU A 548 0.25 28.98 26.68
CA GLU A 548 0.18 29.07 28.12
C GLU A 548 1.45 29.79 28.56
N ASP A 549 1.30 30.99 28.98
CA ASP A 549 2.28 31.68 29.84
C ASP A 549 2.30 30.92 31.16
N LYS A 550 3.07 29.84 31.23
CA LYS A 550 3.12 28.97 32.41
C LYS A 550 3.92 29.55 33.54
N ASP A 551 4.85 30.43 33.24
CA ASP A 551 5.70 31.11 34.22
C ASP A 551 5.22 32.51 34.57
N GLY A 552 4.19 33.05 33.93
CA GLY A 552 3.58 34.34 34.21
C GLY A 552 4.40 35.54 33.75
N ASN A 553 5.32 35.33 32.80
CA ASN A 553 6.19 36.39 32.29
C ASN A 553 5.57 37.23 31.17
N GLY A 554 4.40 36.83 30.66
CA GLY A 554 3.68 37.49 29.58
C GLY A 554 4.14 37.09 28.19
N GLU A 555 5.05 36.11 28.07
CA GLU A 555 5.51 35.50 26.81
C GLU A 555 4.98 34.09 26.70
N ALA A 556 4.83 33.62 25.47
CA ALA A 556 4.43 32.23 25.21
C ALA A 556 5.58 31.27 25.52
N ASP A 557 5.29 30.18 26.23
CA ASP A 557 6.28 29.16 26.57
C ASP A 557 6.76 28.33 25.36
N TYR A 558 6.08 28.41 24.26
CA TYR A 558 6.43 27.69 23.03
C TYR A 558 6.34 28.58 21.79
N PRO A 559 7.27 29.53 21.64
CA PRO A 559 7.33 30.39 20.47
C PRO A 559 7.55 29.55 19.20
N ILE A 560 7.18 30.11 18.07
CA ILE A 560 7.50 29.47 16.78
C ILE A 560 8.99 29.68 16.51
N PRO A 561 9.77 28.61 16.44
CA PRO A 561 11.21 28.73 16.26
C PRO A 561 11.57 29.14 14.83
N GLY A 562 12.79 29.64 14.64
CA GLY A 562 13.36 30.01 13.36
C GLY A 562 12.89 31.35 12.83
N ILE A 563 12.82 31.47 11.52
CA ILE A 563 12.42 32.69 10.81
C ILE A 563 11.00 32.53 10.31
N SER A 564 10.05 33.18 10.96
CA SER A 564 8.63 33.16 10.62
C SER A 564 8.19 34.54 10.13
N SER A 565 7.53 34.59 8.96
CA SER A 565 7.01 35.85 8.42
C SER A 565 5.86 35.64 7.44
N ASN A 566 4.93 36.62 7.39
CA ASN A 566 3.81 36.66 6.47
C ASN A 566 2.89 35.42 6.53
N ASN A 567 2.83 34.72 7.65
CA ASN A 567 1.90 33.61 7.81
C ASN A 567 0.54 34.15 8.24
N TRP A 568 -0.52 33.66 7.60
CA TRP A 568 -1.87 33.90 8.07
C TRP A 568 -2.25 32.81 9.07
N ASN A 569 -2.70 33.24 10.24
CA ASN A 569 -3.12 32.38 11.32
C ASN A 569 -4.57 32.69 11.66
N GLY A 570 -5.48 31.75 11.44
CA GLY A 570 -6.92 31.92 11.62
C GLY A 570 -7.40 31.96 13.10
N TRP A 571 -6.49 32.01 14.08
CA TRP A 571 -6.87 32.03 15.47
C TRP A 571 -7.12 33.43 16.02
N ASP A 572 -8.27 33.62 16.63
CA ASP A 572 -8.73 34.87 17.19
C ASP A 572 -7.94 35.36 18.42
N SER A 573 -7.21 34.48 19.09
CA SER A 573 -6.66 34.77 20.42
C SER A 573 -5.15 34.66 20.53
N VAL A 574 -4.46 34.37 19.45
CA VAL A 574 -3.01 34.23 19.50
C VAL A 574 -2.36 35.59 19.39
N LYS A 575 -2.10 36.17 20.49
CA LYS A 575 -1.63 37.54 20.52
C LYS A 575 -0.15 37.71 20.81
N THR A 576 0.54 36.67 21.18
CA THR A 576 1.89 36.82 21.70
C THR A 576 2.76 35.63 21.39
N GLY A 577 4.05 35.84 21.28
CA GLY A 577 5.04 34.80 21.08
C GLY A 577 5.33 34.42 19.63
N TYR A 578 4.75 35.10 18.65
CA TYR A 578 5.17 34.97 17.27
C TYR A 578 6.39 35.86 17.00
N ASN A 579 7.46 35.24 16.50
CA ASN A 579 8.53 35.96 15.83
C ASN A 579 8.14 36.34 14.38
N ASP A 580 6.86 36.51 14.13
CA ASP A 580 6.34 36.83 12.80
C ASP A 580 6.09 38.33 12.71
N GLU A 581 7.04 39.06 12.20
CA GLU A 581 6.96 40.53 12.05
C GLU A 581 5.76 41.00 11.20
N TYR A 582 5.13 40.09 10.46
CA TYR A 582 4.09 40.38 9.47
C TYR A 582 2.93 39.40 9.50
N SER A 583 2.66 38.73 10.63
CA SER A 583 1.47 37.87 10.67
C SER A 583 0.22 38.75 10.56
N ILE A 584 -0.60 38.42 9.58
CA ILE A 584 -1.89 39.07 9.42
C ILE A 584 -2.86 38.37 10.37
N ASP A 585 -3.07 38.97 11.53
CA ASP A 585 -4.12 38.56 12.45
C ASP A 585 -5.45 39.14 11.90
N ASN A 586 -6.19 38.29 11.18
CA ASN A 586 -7.51 38.65 10.70
C ASN A 586 -8.57 37.74 11.29
N THR A 587 -9.35 38.29 12.18
CA THR A 587 -10.72 37.87 12.41
C THR A 587 -11.55 38.06 11.14
N ILE A 588 -11.89 36.99 10.44
CA ILE A 588 -13.00 37.01 9.50
C ILE A 588 -14.20 36.38 10.17
#